data_a76b26027d2e035cd554aeb04cb4a470
#
_entry.id   a76b26027d2e035cd554aeb04cb4a470
#
_cell.length_a   1.000
_cell.length_b   1.000
_cell.length_c   1.000
_cell.angle_alpha   90.00
_cell.angle_beta   90.00
_cell.angle_gamma   90.00
#
_symmetry.space_group_name_H-M   'P 1'
#
loop_
_entity.id
_entity.type
_entity.pdbx_description
1 polymer ?
#
loop_
_entity_poly.entity_id
_entity_poly.type
_entity_poly.pdbx_seq_one_letter_code
_entity_poly.pdbx_strand_id
1 'polypeptide(L)'
;MRRLQIWFFILLFGYLANISNSFAAEITPIPPLNNILNAERASFSEKDNSMALQEELFKIKKFYYQIQYLDQKLEILNEVKGYFEKAVSKAEEKYEEGEEDISQSDITKLKLGLAGTLNNIYEVETDLQISRLSLTATLDKKYSPNAKLLEPSISPIKFELNNFDAWEENYSKHSGKLKRELILKKGFLQVIEAKKKMQLARKNRKMTRALLVSEVANYDFGIGDSGDLFQALIIYTRVLNGYYDSVYNFNLLVAKLDRDNNI
;
A
#
# COMPACT_ATOMS: atom_id res chain seq x y z
N MET A 1 -56.83 -5.23 -36.58
CA MET A 1 -56.28 -5.16 -35.21
C MET A 1 -54.95 -5.86 -34.99
N ARG A 2 -54.33 -6.55 -35.97
CA ARG A 2 -53.02 -7.22 -35.80
C ARG A 2 -51.78 -6.40 -36.18
N ARG A 3 -51.95 -5.26 -36.85
CA ARG A 3 -50.82 -4.40 -37.29
C ARG A 3 -50.41 -3.31 -36.27
N LEU A 4 -51.23 -3.00 -35.26
CA LEU A 4 -50.91 -2.00 -34.24
C LEU A 4 -50.05 -2.58 -33.09
N GLN A 5 -50.09 -3.90 -32.86
CA GLN A 5 -49.31 -4.53 -31.79
C GLN A 5 -47.82 -4.70 -32.13
N ILE A 6 -47.47 -4.75 -33.41
CA ILE A 6 -46.08 -4.94 -33.85
C ILE A 6 -45.26 -3.64 -33.68
N TRP A 7 -45.91 -2.49 -33.87
CA TRP A 7 -45.24 -1.19 -33.70
C TRP A 7 -44.95 -0.81 -32.22
N PHE A 8 -45.78 -1.31 -31.31
CA PHE A 8 -45.58 -1.06 -29.89
C PHE A 8 -44.41 -1.86 -29.31
N PHE A 9 -44.15 -3.07 -29.85
CA PHE A 9 -43.00 -3.90 -29.45
C PHE A 9 -41.66 -3.35 -29.98
N ILE A 10 -41.65 -2.79 -31.18
CA ILE A 10 -40.42 -2.21 -31.77
C ILE A 10 -40.02 -0.93 -31.06
N LEU A 11 -40.97 -0.10 -30.63
CA LEU A 11 -40.67 1.10 -29.82
C LEU A 11 -40.21 0.80 -28.39
N LEU A 12 -40.72 -0.29 -27.78
CA LEU A 12 -40.28 -0.71 -26.43
C LEU A 12 -38.88 -1.34 -26.45
N PHE A 13 -38.52 -2.07 -27.50
CA PHE A 13 -37.17 -2.62 -27.65
C PHE A 13 -36.13 -1.57 -28.03
N GLY A 14 -36.50 -0.54 -28.76
CA GLY A 14 -35.64 0.62 -29.05
C GLY A 14 -35.34 1.48 -27.82
N TYR A 15 -36.26 1.54 -26.85
CA TYR A 15 -36.08 2.30 -25.61
C TYR A 15 -35.24 1.52 -24.58
N LEU A 16 -35.30 0.19 -24.57
CA LEU A 16 -34.46 -0.66 -23.71
C LEU A 16 -33.02 -0.79 -24.21
N ALA A 17 -32.77 -0.65 -25.51
CA ALA A 17 -31.41 -0.67 -26.05
C ALA A 17 -30.63 0.63 -25.78
N ASN A 18 -31.32 1.74 -25.46
CA ASN A 18 -30.65 3.02 -25.08
C ASN A 18 -30.39 3.16 -23.58
N ILE A 19 -30.87 2.26 -22.73
CA ILE A 19 -30.63 2.31 -21.27
C ILE A 19 -29.38 1.50 -20.89
N SER A 20 -28.85 0.65 -21.77
CA SER A 20 -27.64 -0.16 -21.49
C SER A 20 -26.31 0.56 -21.80
N ASN A 21 -26.32 1.80 -22.28
CA ASN A 21 -25.13 2.66 -22.32
C ASN A 21 -24.98 3.53 -21.08
N SER A 22 -25.47 3.08 -19.92
CA SER A 22 -25.21 3.69 -18.63
C SER A 22 -23.77 3.40 -18.22
N PHE A 23 -22.87 4.28 -18.62
CA PHE A 23 -21.70 4.75 -17.87
C PHE A 23 -21.02 3.69 -16.98
N ALA A 24 -20.26 2.80 -17.58
CA ALA A 24 -18.98 2.47 -16.97
C ALA A 24 -18.12 3.74 -17.08
N ALA A 25 -18.22 4.62 -16.10
CA ALA A 25 -17.31 5.76 -16.00
C ALA A 25 -15.89 5.19 -16.07
N GLU A 26 -15.18 5.50 -17.14
CA GLU A 26 -13.82 5.05 -17.35
C GLU A 26 -13.03 5.46 -16.10
N ILE A 27 -12.58 4.47 -15.31
CA ILE A 27 -11.88 4.75 -14.05
C ILE A 27 -10.53 5.33 -14.44
N THR A 28 -10.47 6.66 -14.49
CA THR A 28 -9.22 7.36 -14.79
C THR A 28 -8.20 7.06 -13.69
N PRO A 29 -7.06 6.43 -14.03
CA PRO A 29 -6.04 6.13 -13.06
C PRO A 29 -5.38 7.41 -12.53
N ILE A 30 -4.86 7.34 -11.31
CA ILE A 30 -4.11 8.44 -10.70
C ILE A 30 -2.71 8.49 -11.34
N PRO A 31 -2.28 9.65 -11.89
CA PRO A 31 -1.01 9.79 -12.60
C PRO A 31 0.22 9.50 -11.72
N PRO A 32 1.41 9.31 -12.33
CA PRO A 32 2.69 9.22 -11.61
C PRO A 32 2.91 10.44 -10.69
N LEU A 33 3.53 10.20 -9.53
CA LEU A 33 3.76 11.24 -8.52
C LEU A 33 4.46 12.47 -9.09
N ASN A 34 5.48 12.29 -9.92
CA ASN A 34 6.22 13.41 -10.52
C ASN A 34 5.36 14.30 -11.41
N ASN A 35 4.42 13.70 -12.16
CA ASN A 35 3.48 14.46 -13.00
C ASN A 35 2.55 15.31 -12.15
N ILE A 36 2.05 14.75 -11.04
CA ILE A 36 1.21 15.46 -10.08
C ILE A 36 1.99 16.64 -9.47
N LEU A 37 3.19 16.39 -8.96
CA LEU A 37 4.01 17.43 -8.31
C LEU A 37 4.39 18.57 -9.27
N ASN A 38 4.66 18.24 -10.54
CA ASN A 38 4.98 19.25 -11.55
C ASN A 38 3.75 20.10 -11.93
N ALA A 39 2.59 19.47 -12.06
CA ALA A 39 1.33 20.18 -12.31
C ALA A 39 0.98 21.11 -11.13
N GLU A 40 1.17 20.64 -9.89
CA GLU A 40 0.92 21.44 -8.69
C GLU A 40 1.85 22.66 -8.60
N ARG A 41 3.15 22.46 -8.81
CA ARG A 41 4.11 23.58 -8.87
C ARG A 41 3.76 24.63 -9.93
N ALA A 42 3.25 24.20 -11.08
CA ALA A 42 2.87 25.09 -12.18
C ALA A 42 1.57 25.87 -11.90
N SER A 43 0.71 25.36 -11.03
CA SER A 43 -0.55 26.01 -10.65
C SER A 43 -0.36 27.13 -9.60
N PHE A 44 0.72 27.07 -8.81
CA PHE A 44 1.04 28.12 -7.84
C PHE A 44 1.66 29.34 -8.52
N SER A 45 1.10 30.52 -8.23
CA SER A 45 1.64 31.80 -8.66
C SER A 45 2.92 32.17 -7.88
N GLU A 46 3.86 32.89 -8.49
CA GLU A 46 5.08 33.39 -7.80
C GLU A 46 4.77 34.28 -6.58
N LYS A 47 3.55 34.80 -6.46
CA LYS A 47 3.09 35.59 -5.32
C LYS A 47 2.53 34.74 -4.17
N ASP A 48 2.30 33.45 -4.41
CA ASP A 48 1.78 32.57 -3.38
C ASP A 48 2.89 32.19 -2.39
N ASN A 49 2.52 32.08 -1.13
CA ASN A 49 3.44 31.76 -0.03
C ASN A 49 4.17 30.43 -0.30
N SER A 50 5.49 30.50 -0.48
CA SER A 50 6.32 29.31 -0.74
C SER A 50 6.14 28.22 0.32
N MET A 51 5.82 28.61 1.57
CA MET A 51 5.53 27.68 2.66
C MET A 51 4.23 26.89 2.40
N ALA A 52 3.17 27.51 1.90
CA ALA A 52 1.92 26.82 1.57
C ALA A 52 2.12 25.78 0.47
N LEU A 53 2.87 26.13 -0.57
CA LEU A 53 3.25 25.19 -1.62
C LEU A 53 4.03 23.99 -1.09
N GLN A 54 5.04 24.21 -0.23
CA GLN A 54 5.84 23.11 0.32
C GLN A 54 5.00 22.17 1.20
N GLU A 55 4.07 22.71 1.98
CA GLU A 55 3.13 21.90 2.77
C GLU A 55 2.20 21.08 1.86
N GLU A 56 1.72 21.66 0.77
CA GLU A 56 0.84 20.97 -0.18
C GLU A 56 1.59 19.84 -0.92
N LEU A 57 2.79 20.11 -1.43
CA LEU A 57 3.64 19.09 -2.04
C LEU A 57 3.98 17.95 -1.07
N PHE A 58 4.18 18.28 0.21
CA PHE A 58 4.42 17.26 1.24
C PHE A 58 3.18 16.39 1.49
N LYS A 59 1.97 16.97 1.56
CA LYS A 59 0.72 16.23 1.72
C LYS A 59 0.48 15.29 0.54
N ILE A 60 0.70 15.76 -0.70
CA ILE A 60 0.59 14.96 -1.92
C ILE A 60 1.54 13.76 -1.84
N LYS A 61 2.84 13.98 -1.54
CA LYS A 61 3.82 12.92 -1.38
C LYS A 61 3.39 11.92 -0.30
N LYS A 62 2.92 12.41 0.86
CA LYS A 62 2.44 11.59 1.98
C LYS A 62 1.33 10.64 1.55
N PHE A 63 0.25 11.16 0.98
CA PHE A 63 -0.91 10.36 0.61
C PHE A 63 -0.59 9.42 -0.57
N TYR A 64 0.21 9.85 -1.54
CA TYR A 64 0.63 9.01 -2.65
C TYR A 64 1.45 7.80 -2.17
N TYR A 65 2.46 8.01 -1.33
CA TYR A 65 3.25 6.92 -0.73
C TYR A 65 2.40 6.03 0.19
N GLN A 66 1.42 6.61 0.88
CA GLN A 66 0.51 5.85 1.73
C GLN A 66 -0.37 4.90 0.91
N ILE A 67 -0.91 5.35 -0.22
CA ILE A 67 -1.67 4.50 -1.13
C ILE A 67 -0.79 3.36 -1.66
N GLN A 68 0.42 3.66 -2.17
CA GLN A 68 1.37 2.64 -2.62
C GLN A 68 1.69 1.60 -1.54
N TYR A 69 1.93 2.06 -0.32
CA TYR A 69 2.21 1.21 0.83
C TYR A 69 1.03 0.29 1.17
N LEU A 70 -0.17 0.85 1.23
CA LEU A 70 -1.39 0.09 1.57
C LEU A 70 -1.78 -0.90 0.47
N ASP A 71 -1.60 -0.56 -0.81
CA ASP A 71 -1.79 -1.49 -1.93
C ASP A 71 -0.84 -2.71 -1.79
N GLN A 72 0.44 -2.50 -1.45
CA GLN A 72 1.38 -3.60 -1.24
C GLN A 72 1.04 -4.44 0.00
N LYS A 73 0.56 -3.81 1.08
CA LYS A 73 0.11 -4.51 2.28
C LYS A 73 -1.11 -5.37 2.00
N LEU A 74 -2.07 -4.86 1.21
CA LEU A 74 -3.26 -5.60 0.80
C LEU A 74 -2.91 -6.81 -0.06
N GLU A 75 -1.93 -6.68 -0.97
CA GLU A 75 -1.44 -7.79 -1.81
C GLU A 75 -0.88 -8.93 -0.94
N ILE A 76 -0.03 -8.61 0.06
CA ILE A 76 0.51 -9.59 1.00
C ILE A 76 -0.60 -10.28 1.80
N LEU A 77 -1.54 -9.51 2.33
CA LEU A 77 -2.63 -10.07 3.13
C LEU A 77 -3.52 -11.00 2.30
N ASN A 78 -3.77 -10.69 1.02
CA ASN A 78 -4.51 -11.57 0.13
C ASN A 78 -3.71 -12.85 -0.22
N GLU A 79 -2.38 -12.76 -0.39
CA GLU A 79 -1.51 -13.94 -0.54
C GLU A 79 -1.61 -14.85 0.70
N VAL A 80 -1.48 -14.29 1.90
CA VAL A 80 -1.54 -15.02 3.17
C VAL A 80 -2.94 -15.62 3.42
N LYS A 81 -4.00 -14.88 3.08
CA LYS A 81 -5.37 -15.39 3.10
C LYS A 81 -5.49 -16.67 2.26
N GLY A 82 -4.97 -16.66 1.03
CA GLY A 82 -5.00 -17.83 0.15
C GLY A 82 -4.27 -19.05 0.72
N TYR A 83 -3.15 -18.84 1.42
CA TYR A 83 -2.45 -19.93 2.12
C TYR A 83 -3.29 -20.47 3.30
N PHE A 84 -3.89 -19.61 4.12
CA PHE A 84 -4.76 -20.05 5.21
C PHE A 84 -5.99 -20.78 4.71
N GLU A 85 -6.66 -20.31 3.65
CA GLU A 85 -7.82 -20.99 3.06
C GLU A 85 -7.48 -22.41 2.61
N LYS A 86 -6.35 -22.59 1.91
CA LYS A 86 -5.86 -23.92 1.50
C LYS A 86 -5.52 -24.80 2.69
N ALA A 87 -4.84 -24.24 3.69
CA ALA A 87 -4.44 -24.99 4.88
C ALA A 87 -5.66 -25.45 5.70
N VAL A 88 -6.68 -24.59 5.85
CA VAL A 88 -7.93 -24.95 6.52
C VAL A 88 -8.64 -26.09 5.79
N SER A 89 -8.83 -25.96 4.46
CA SER A 89 -9.50 -26.98 3.65
C SER A 89 -8.80 -28.33 3.75
N LYS A 90 -7.45 -28.35 3.61
CA LYS A 90 -6.65 -29.58 3.72
C LYS A 90 -6.70 -30.20 5.12
N ALA A 91 -6.67 -29.38 6.17
CA ALA A 91 -6.74 -29.87 7.55
C ALA A 91 -8.12 -30.47 7.88
N GLU A 92 -9.21 -29.88 7.35
CA GLU A 92 -10.57 -30.41 7.48
C GLU A 92 -10.72 -31.76 6.76
N GLU A 93 -10.21 -31.86 5.52
CA GLU A 93 -10.23 -33.09 4.74
C GLU A 93 -9.51 -34.24 5.48
N LYS A 94 -8.27 -34.04 5.92
CA LYS A 94 -7.49 -35.02 6.69
C LYS A 94 -8.18 -35.44 7.98
N TYR A 95 -8.78 -34.49 8.70
CA TYR A 95 -9.51 -34.77 9.94
C TYR A 95 -10.73 -35.65 9.68
N GLU A 96 -11.49 -35.39 8.59
CA GLU A 96 -12.65 -36.19 8.19
C GLU A 96 -12.23 -37.61 7.73
N GLU A 97 -11.05 -37.76 7.13
CA GLU A 97 -10.47 -39.05 6.76
C GLU A 97 -9.92 -39.84 7.95
N GLY A 98 -9.87 -39.21 9.13
CA GLY A 98 -9.43 -39.87 10.37
C GLY A 98 -7.91 -39.95 10.51
N GLU A 99 -7.15 -39.06 9.85
CA GLU A 99 -5.70 -38.97 10.04
C GLU A 99 -5.35 -38.51 11.45
N GLU A 100 -4.47 -39.24 12.14
CA GLU A 100 -4.11 -39.01 13.55
C GLU A 100 -3.23 -37.76 13.77
N ASP A 101 -2.61 -37.23 12.73
CA ASP A 101 -1.68 -36.10 12.77
C ASP A 101 -2.38 -34.72 12.78
N ILE A 102 -3.70 -34.66 12.59
CA ILE A 102 -4.51 -33.43 12.60
C ILE A 102 -5.56 -33.46 13.71
N SER A 103 -5.53 -32.44 14.56
CA SER A 103 -6.53 -32.26 15.62
C SER A 103 -7.52 -31.14 15.30
N GLN A 104 -8.71 -31.18 15.96
CA GLN A 104 -9.67 -30.07 15.92
C GLN A 104 -9.06 -28.74 16.41
N SER A 105 -8.07 -28.80 17.30
CA SER A 105 -7.33 -27.62 17.78
C SER A 105 -6.51 -26.99 16.66
N ASP A 106 -5.91 -27.79 15.79
CA ASP A 106 -5.07 -27.30 14.68
C ASP A 106 -5.93 -26.61 13.61
N ILE A 107 -7.07 -27.22 13.26
CA ILE A 107 -8.07 -26.58 12.39
C ILE A 107 -8.53 -25.24 12.96
N THR A 108 -8.80 -25.21 14.27
CA THR A 108 -9.25 -23.98 14.96
C THR A 108 -8.17 -22.89 14.90
N LYS A 109 -6.89 -23.22 15.10
CA LYS A 109 -5.77 -22.27 14.97
C LYS A 109 -5.67 -21.69 13.55
N LEU A 110 -5.75 -22.53 12.54
CA LEU A 110 -5.72 -22.09 11.15
C LEU A 110 -6.91 -21.17 10.81
N LYS A 111 -8.13 -21.51 11.26
CA LYS A 111 -9.32 -20.65 11.10
C LYS A 111 -9.18 -19.31 11.82
N LEU A 112 -8.60 -19.28 13.02
CA LEU A 112 -8.31 -18.03 13.73
C LEU A 112 -7.26 -17.19 12.99
N GLY A 113 -6.25 -17.80 12.39
CA GLY A 113 -5.28 -17.12 11.54
C GLY A 113 -5.92 -16.49 10.30
N LEU A 114 -6.82 -17.23 9.64
CA LEU A 114 -7.62 -16.73 8.52
C LEU A 114 -8.50 -15.54 8.95
N ALA A 115 -9.23 -15.67 10.05
CA ALA A 115 -10.10 -14.62 10.59
C ALA A 115 -9.31 -13.35 10.93
N GLY A 116 -8.14 -13.48 11.56
CA GLY A 116 -7.24 -12.36 11.83
C GLY A 116 -6.72 -11.69 10.55
N THR A 117 -6.42 -12.49 9.53
CA THR A 117 -5.98 -11.98 8.21
C THR A 117 -7.11 -11.21 7.52
N LEU A 118 -8.35 -11.70 7.55
CA LEU A 118 -9.52 -11.02 7.00
C LEU A 118 -9.79 -9.69 7.71
N ASN A 119 -9.67 -9.65 9.04
CA ASN A 119 -9.80 -8.41 9.79
C ASN A 119 -8.77 -7.36 9.34
N ASN A 120 -7.50 -7.76 9.20
CA ASN A 120 -6.45 -6.88 8.69
C ASN A 120 -6.71 -6.40 7.25
N ILE A 121 -7.32 -7.23 6.39
CA ILE A 121 -7.73 -6.84 5.03
C ILE A 121 -8.76 -5.71 5.11
N TYR A 122 -9.81 -5.84 5.90
CA TYR A 122 -10.85 -4.82 6.05
C TYR A 122 -10.29 -3.48 6.57
N GLU A 123 -9.36 -3.53 7.52
CA GLU A 123 -8.68 -2.33 8.02
C GLU A 123 -7.87 -1.65 6.89
N VAL A 124 -7.07 -2.42 6.14
CA VAL A 124 -6.25 -1.88 5.06
C VAL A 124 -7.09 -1.34 3.90
N GLU A 125 -8.18 -2.00 3.54
CA GLU A 125 -9.12 -1.51 2.52
C GLU A 125 -9.73 -0.16 2.92
N THR A 126 -10.12 -0.01 4.19
CA THR A 126 -10.65 1.24 4.73
C THR A 126 -9.59 2.35 4.69
N ASP A 127 -8.37 2.07 5.17
CA ASP A 127 -7.27 3.02 5.16
C ASP A 127 -6.89 3.45 3.74
N LEU A 128 -6.95 2.53 2.79
CA LEU A 128 -6.70 2.78 1.38
C LEU A 128 -7.75 3.74 0.79
N GLN A 129 -9.02 3.54 1.09
CA GLN A 129 -10.09 4.44 0.68
C GLN A 129 -9.91 5.83 1.29
N ILE A 130 -9.61 5.93 2.59
CA ILE A 130 -9.34 7.20 3.27
C ILE A 130 -8.14 7.93 2.63
N SER A 131 -7.08 7.20 2.31
CA SER A 131 -5.88 7.78 1.69
C SER A 131 -6.16 8.31 0.28
N ARG A 132 -6.97 7.59 -0.51
CA ARG A 132 -7.42 8.04 -1.84
C ARG A 132 -8.30 9.28 -1.76
N LEU A 133 -9.25 9.31 -0.84
CA LEU A 133 -10.09 10.49 -0.58
C LEU A 133 -9.23 11.69 -0.16
N SER A 134 -8.25 11.48 0.71
CA SER A 134 -7.35 12.52 1.17
C SER A 134 -6.49 13.08 0.03
N LEU A 135 -5.95 12.22 -0.85
CA LEU A 135 -5.22 12.66 -2.03
C LEU A 135 -6.12 13.43 -3.01
N THR A 136 -7.33 12.94 -3.25
CA THR A 136 -8.34 13.57 -4.09
C THR A 136 -8.69 14.98 -3.59
N ALA A 137 -8.93 15.11 -2.27
CA ALA A 137 -9.22 16.38 -1.63
C ALA A 137 -8.02 17.35 -1.71
N THR A 138 -6.80 16.84 -1.52
CA THR A 138 -5.58 17.65 -1.61
C THR A 138 -5.35 18.18 -3.03
N LEU A 139 -5.69 17.41 -4.07
CA LEU A 139 -5.51 17.80 -5.48
C LEU A 139 -6.69 18.61 -6.05
N ASP A 140 -7.77 18.80 -5.30
CA ASP A 140 -9.05 19.35 -5.79
C ASP A 140 -9.51 18.70 -7.11
N LYS A 141 -9.29 17.39 -7.23
CA LYS A 141 -9.63 16.57 -8.42
C LYS A 141 -10.51 15.40 -8.03
N LYS A 142 -11.53 15.12 -8.83
CA LYS A 142 -12.41 13.96 -8.61
C LYS A 142 -11.83 12.71 -9.25
N TYR A 143 -11.20 11.85 -8.48
CA TYR A 143 -10.89 10.48 -8.86
C TYR A 143 -11.94 9.51 -8.32
N SER A 144 -12.16 8.41 -9.03
CA SER A 144 -13.01 7.32 -8.53
C SER A 144 -12.42 6.78 -7.21
N PRO A 145 -13.24 6.38 -6.22
CA PRO A 145 -12.75 5.69 -5.01
C PRO A 145 -11.91 4.45 -5.30
N ASN A 146 -12.14 3.82 -6.46
CA ASN A 146 -11.43 2.64 -6.93
C ASN A 146 -10.28 2.95 -7.91
N ALA A 147 -9.96 4.24 -8.12
CA ALA A 147 -8.87 4.63 -9.02
C ALA A 147 -7.53 4.07 -8.51
N LYS A 148 -6.83 3.35 -9.41
CA LYS A 148 -5.50 2.82 -9.12
C LYS A 148 -4.42 3.83 -9.49
N LEU A 149 -3.29 3.79 -8.77
CA LEU A 149 -2.11 4.52 -9.18
C LEU A 149 -1.52 3.90 -10.45
N LEU A 150 -1.01 4.73 -11.37
CA LEU A 150 -0.19 4.23 -12.50
C LEU A 150 1.15 3.66 -12.02
N GLU A 151 1.65 4.12 -10.86
CA GLU A 151 2.84 3.58 -10.20
C GLU A 151 2.43 2.98 -8.84
N PRO A 152 1.87 1.75 -8.80
CA PRO A 152 1.30 1.18 -7.57
C PRO A 152 2.35 0.70 -6.57
N SER A 153 3.57 0.42 -7.03
CA SER A 153 4.62 -0.16 -6.17
C SER A 153 5.40 0.91 -5.42
N ILE A 154 5.48 0.78 -4.09
CA ILE A 154 6.35 1.63 -3.29
C ILE A 154 7.81 1.16 -3.37
N SER A 155 8.70 2.10 -3.69
CA SER A 155 10.15 1.89 -3.71
C SER A 155 10.86 2.95 -2.89
N PRO A 156 12.02 2.65 -2.27
CA PRO A 156 12.80 3.65 -1.58
C PRO A 156 13.27 4.74 -2.54
N ILE A 157 13.03 6.00 -2.18
CA ILE A 157 13.58 7.13 -2.93
C ILE A 157 15.08 7.21 -2.77
N LYS A 158 15.74 7.82 -3.74
CA LYS A 158 17.20 7.95 -3.75
C LYS A 158 17.64 8.95 -2.67
N PHE A 159 18.46 8.51 -1.72
CA PHE A 159 19.07 9.35 -0.69
C PHE A 159 20.48 8.80 -0.38
N GLU A 160 21.51 9.40 -0.97
CA GLU A 160 22.88 8.85 -0.99
C GLU A 160 23.75 9.33 0.16
N LEU A 161 23.60 10.59 0.56
CA LEU A 161 24.46 11.18 1.60
C LEU A 161 24.16 10.59 2.99
N ASN A 162 25.23 10.29 3.71
CA ASN A 162 25.16 9.73 5.07
C ASN A 162 25.80 10.66 6.13
N ASN A 163 26.34 11.81 5.71
CA ASN A 163 26.94 12.85 6.55
C ASN A 163 26.12 14.13 6.42
N PHE A 164 25.77 14.76 7.55
CA PHE A 164 24.95 15.97 7.56
C PHE A 164 25.69 17.15 6.92
N ASP A 165 26.94 17.36 7.26
CA ASP A 165 27.71 18.54 6.79
C ASP A 165 27.81 18.51 5.25
N ALA A 166 28.08 17.32 4.67
CA ALA A 166 28.07 17.14 3.21
C ALA A 166 26.67 17.32 2.60
N TRP A 167 25.60 16.93 3.30
CA TRP A 167 24.24 17.18 2.86
C TRP A 167 23.89 18.66 2.92
N GLU A 168 24.25 19.33 4.01
CA GLU A 168 24.02 20.76 4.22
C GLU A 168 24.72 21.60 3.15
N GLU A 169 26.00 21.32 2.88
CA GLU A 169 26.78 22.01 1.85
C GLU A 169 26.17 21.90 0.45
N ASN A 170 25.63 20.72 0.11
CA ASN A 170 25.11 20.46 -1.24
C ASN A 170 23.64 20.84 -1.43
N TYR A 171 22.82 20.83 -0.37
CA TYR A 171 21.36 20.92 -0.49
C TYR A 171 20.72 21.98 0.39
N SER A 172 21.38 22.45 1.49
CA SER A 172 20.75 23.42 2.37
C SER A 172 20.62 24.78 1.70
N LYS A 173 19.40 25.35 1.79
CA LYS A 173 19.11 26.71 1.33
C LYS A 173 19.26 27.75 2.45
N HIS A 174 19.61 27.32 3.66
CA HIS A 174 19.53 28.12 4.86
C HIS A 174 20.80 27.96 5.72
N SER A 175 21.90 28.55 5.31
CA SER A 175 23.11 28.63 6.16
C SER A 175 23.02 29.75 7.21
N GLY A 176 23.46 29.49 8.40
CA GLY A 176 23.79 30.53 9.42
C GLY A 176 22.72 30.83 10.45
N LYS A 177 21.56 30.17 10.48
CA LYS A 177 20.58 30.29 11.59
C LYS A 177 20.54 28.99 12.40
N LEU A 178 21.19 29.00 13.57
CA LEU A 178 21.36 27.85 14.47
C LEU A 178 20.05 27.05 14.69
N LYS A 179 18.92 27.73 14.92
CA LYS A 179 17.62 27.06 15.13
C LYS A 179 17.20 26.28 13.91
N ARG A 180 17.46 26.78 12.71
CA ARG A 180 17.11 26.14 11.45
C ARG A 180 18.00 24.93 11.18
N GLU A 181 19.30 25.11 11.35
CA GLU A 181 20.30 24.04 11.26
C GLU A 181 19.95 22.86 12.16
N LEU A 182 19.55 23.12 13.41
CA LEU A 182 19.14 22.06 14.35
C LEU A 182 17.90 21.30 13.88
N ILE A 183 16.92 21.96 13.26
CA ILE A 183 15.73 21.31 12.69
C ILE A 183 16.13 20.39 11.54
N LEU A 184 16.94 20.87 10.61
CA LEU A 184 17.42 20.12 9.46
C LEU A 184 18.31 18.95 9.88
N LYS A 185 19.24 19.18 10.83
CA LYS A 185 20.11 18.12 11.37
C LYS A 185 19.32 17.00 12.05
N LYS A 186 18.29 17.36 12.84
CA LYS A 186 17.38 16.37 13.43
C LYS A 186 16.63 15.57 12.36
N GLY A 187 16.07 16.24 11.36
CA GLY A 187 15.39 15.60 10.23
C GLY A 187 16.33 14.66 9.46
N PHE A 188 17.55 15.10 9.17
CA PHE A 188 18.57 14.30 8.53
C PHE A 188 18.92 13.02 9.31
N LEU A 189 19.13 13.14 10.63
CA LEU A 189 19.42 11.99 11.49
C LEU A 189 18.25 10.98 11.50
N GLN A 190 16.99 11.46 11.48
CA GLN A 190 15.82 10.60 11.37
C GLN A 190 15.78 9.85 10.02
N VAL A 191 16.17 10.52 8.93
CA VAL A 191 16.26 9.86 7.60
C VAL A 191 17.35 8.78 7.61
N ILE A 192 18.53 9.04 8.19
CA ILE A 192 19.61 8.04 8.29
C ILE A 192 19.19 6.83 9.13
N GLU A 193 18.51 7.05 10.25
CA GLU A 193 17.96 5.97 11.07
C GLU A 193 16.96 5.12 10.28
N ALA A 194 15.99 5.76 9.62
CA ALA A 194 14.98 5.08 8.83
C ALA A 194 15.61 4.30 7.65
N LYS A 195 16.64 4.85 6.99
CA LYS A 195 17.40 4.16 5.94
C LYS A 195 18.03 2.86 6.45
N LYS A 196 18.66 2.90 7.63
CA LYS A 196 19.26 1.71 8.27
C LYS A 196 18.19 0.66 8.62
N LYS A 197 17.07 1.08 9.23
CA LYS A 197 15.94 0.20 9.56
C LYS A 197 15.36 -0.46 8.30
N MET A 198 15.15 0.30 7.23
CA MET A 198 14.67 -0.20 5.95
C MET A 198 15.63 -1.21 5.32
N GLN A 199 16.95 -0.95 5.37
CA GLN A 199 17.96 -1.90 4.86
C GLN A 199 17.96 -3.21 5.63
N LEU A 200 17.79 -3.17 6.96
CA LEU A 200 17.64 -4.36 7.79
C LEU A 200 16.35 -5.11 7.46
N ALA A 201 15.22 -4.42 7.38
CA ALA A 201 13.93 -5.02 7.01
C ALA A 201 13.97 -5.68 5.61
N ARG A 202 14.70 -5.09 4.65
CA ARG A 202 14.93 -5.69 3.33
C ARG A 202 15.68 -7.03 3.38
N LYS A 203 16.64 -7.18 4.29
CA LYS A 203 17.34 -8.46 4.50
C LYS A 203 16.39 -9.50 5.12
N ASN A 204 15.64 -9.09 6.16
CA ASN A 204 14.70 -9.99 6.84
C ASN A 204 13.62 -10.49 5.88
N ARG A 205 13.10 -9.64 4.97
CA ARG A 205 12.12 -10.02 3.95
C ARG A 205 12.58 -11.21 3.10
N LYS A 206 13.85 -11.21 2.66
CA LYS A 206 14.39 -12.32 1.83
C LYS A 206 14.42 -13.64 2.60
N MET A 207 14.87 -13.62 3.86
CA MET A 207 14.95 -14.80 4.71
C MET A 207 13.55 -15.35 5.02
N THR A 208 12.61 -14.48 5.32
CA THR A 208 11.23 -14.87 5.67
C THR A 208 10.48 -15.49 4.48
N ARG A 209 10.71 -15.00 3.26
CA ARG A 209 10.12 -15.61 2.07
C ARG A 209 10.62 -17.03 1.85
N ALA A 210 11.93 -17.29 2.07
CA ALA A 210 12.49 -18.62 1.99
C ALA A 210 11.89 -19.57 3.05
N LEU A 211 11.70 -19.06 4.29
CA LEU A 211 11.04 -19.81 5.36
C LEU A 211 9.61 -20.21 4.94
N LEU A 212 8.79 -19.25 4.49
CA LEU A 212 7.42 -19.55 4.08
C LEU A 212 7.36 -20.60 2.96
N VAL A 213 8.20 -20.47 1.93
CA VAL A 213 8.21 -21.42 0.81
C VAL A 213 8.57 -22.82 1.30
N SER A 214 9.51 -22.94 2.25
CA SER A 214 9.88 -24.23 2.86
C SER A 214 8.73 -24.84 3.65
N GLU A 215 8.07 -24.05 4.52
CA GLU A 215 7.00 -24.57 5.37
C GLU A 215 5.72 -24.89 4.61
N VAL A 216 5.39 -24.12 3.56
CA VAL A 216 4.30 -24.46 2.64
C VAL A 216 4.56 -25.78 1.93
N ALA A 217 5.78 -25.97 1.41
CA ALA A 217 6.15 -27.21 0.76
C ALA A 217 6.12 -28.41 1.74
N ASN A 218 6.68 -28.26 2.94
CA ASN A 218 6.66 -29.30 3.97
C ASN A 218 5.20 -29.70 4.33
N TYR A 219 4.32 -28.73 4.52
CA TYR A 219 2.92 -28.98 4.81
C TYR A 219 2.18 -29.64 3.64
N ASP A 220 2.46 -29.21 2.40
CA ASP A 220 1.84 -29.77 1.20
C ASP A 220 2.25 -31.23 0.95
N PHE A 221 3.50 -31.60 1.29
CA PHE A 221 3.99 -32.97 1.18
C PHE A 221 3.69 -33.86 2.41
N GLY A 222 3.05 -33.31 3.45
CA GLY A 222 2.74 -34.06 4.67
C GLY A 222 3.97 -34.34 5.55
N ILE A 223 5.06 -33.59 5.40
CA ILE A 223 6.31 -33.72 6.18
C ILE A 223 6.29 -32.76 7.38
N GLY A 224 5.62 -31.59 7.25
CA GLY A 224 5.48 -30.57 8.27
C GLY A 224 4.09 -30.52 8.87
N ASP A 225 3.98 -29.97 10.08
CA ASP A 225 2.69 -29.82 10.78
C ASP A 225 2.02 -28.46 10.49
N SER A 226 0.75 -28.37 10.86
CA SER A 226 -0.06 -27.15 10.71
C SER A 226 0.41 -25.98 11.59
N GLY A 227 1.08 -26.27 12.71
CA GLY A 227 1.64 -25.28 13.62
C GLY A 227 2.83 -24.53 13.03
N ASP A 228 3.72 -25.25 12.38
CA ASP A 228 4.90 -24.69 11.70
C ASP A 228 4.45 -23.80 10.52
N LEU A 229 3.51 -24.26 9.70
CA LEU A 229 2.91 -23.45 8.64
C LEU A 229 2.23 -22.18 9.19
N PHE A 230 1.45 -22.32 10.28
CA PHE A 230 0.80 -21.18 10.93
C PHE A 230 1.84 -20.15 11.38
N GLN A 231 2.91 -20.59 12.07
CA GLN A 231 3.98 -19.68 12.52
C GLN A 231 4.69 -19.01 11.35
N ALA A 232 4.99 -19.74 10.28
CA ALA A 232 5.61 -19.20 9.08
C ALA A 232 4.74 -18.10 8.43
N LEU A 233 3.43 -18.30 8.32
CA LEU A 233 2.48 -17.32 7.80
C LEU A 233 2.42 -16.04 8.66
N ILE A 234 2.38 -16.19 10.00
CA ILE A 234 2.39 -15.04 10.92
C ILE A 234 3.71 -14.26 10.82
N ILE A 235 4.85 -14.95 10.78
CA ILE A 235 6.17 -14.32 10.63
C ILE A 235 6.28 -13.62 9.28
N TYR A 236 5.86 -14.27 8.20
CA TYR A 236 5.85 -13.72 6.84
C TYR A 236 5.04 -12.42 6.78
N THR A 237 3.81 -12.45 7.26
CA THR A 237 2.93 -11.28 7.30
C THR A 237 3.57 -10.12 8.04
N ARG A 238 4.09 -10.37 9.25
CA ARG A 238 4.73 -9.35 10.10
C ARG A 238 5.96 -8.73 9.42
N VAL A 239 6.85 -9.57 8.87
CA VAL A 239 8.12 -9.11 8.31
C VAL A 239 7.91 -8.38 6.98
N LEU A 240 6.99 -8.83 6.12
CA LEU A 240 6.72 -8.14 4.86
C LEU A 240 6.02 -6.80 5.09
N ASN A 241 5.00 -6.78 5.94
CA ASN A 241 4.35 -5.52 6.33
C ASN A 241 5.39 -4.55 6.93
N GLY A 242 6.23 -5.01 7.85
CA GLY A 242 7.29 -4.20 8.45
C GLY A 242 8.32 -3.68 7.45
N TYR A 243 8.59 -4.43 6.36
CA TYR A 243 9.43 -3.92 5.28
C TYR A 243 8.77 -2.74 4.55
N TYR A 244 7.52 -2.87 4.13
CA TYR A 244 6.83 -1.79 3.42
C TYR A 244 6.53 -0.59 4.32
N ASP A 245 6.24 -0.81 5.61
CA ASP A 245 6.20 0.24 6.64
C ASP A 245 7.51 1.04 6.68
N SER A 246 8.65 0.33 6.65
CA SER A 246 9.96 0.97 6.71
C SER A 246 10.29 1.77 5.45
N VAL A 247 9.85 1.31 4.26
CA VAL A 247 9.98 2.06 2.99
C VAL A 247 9.11 3.31 3.02
N TYR A 248 7.84 3.18 3.42
CA TYR A 248 6.93 4.32 3.54
C TYR A 248 7.47 5.38 4.50
N ASN A 249 7.88 4.97 5.71
CA ASN A 249 8.43 5.88 6.70
C ASN A 249 9.72 6.56 6.23
N PHE A 250 10.61 5.83 5.56
CA PHE A 250 11.81 6.41 4.97
C PHE A 250 11.47 7.47 3.90
N ASN A 251 10.60 7.15 2.96
CA ASN A 251 10.17 8.08 1.91
C ASN A 251 9.50 9.34 2.50
N LEU A 252 8.67 9.15 3.54
CA LEU A 252 7.99 10.25 4.23
C LEU A 252 8.97 11.17 4.95
N LEU A 253 9.98 10.62 5.63
CA LEU A 253 11.00 11.41 6.33
C LEU A 253 11.90 12.19 5.37
N VAL A 254 12.25 11.60 4.20
CA VAL A 254 12.96 12.35 3.15
C VAL A 254 12.08 13.46 2.59
N ALA A 255 10.79 13.21 2.33
CA ALA A 255 9.86 14.24 1.87
C ALA A 255 9.69 15.37 2.90
N LYS A 256 9.70 15.03 4.20
CA LYS A 256 9.64 16.01 5.28
C LYS A 256 10.90 16.85 5.36
N LEU A 257 12.09 16.23 5.27
CA LEU A 257 13.36 16.94 5.25
C LEU A 257 13.45 17.91 4.05
N ASP A 258 12.99 17.46 2.87
CA ASP A 258 12.89 18.29 1.66
C ASP A 258 11.95 19.49 1.87
N ARG A 259 10.76 19.29 2.44
CA ARG A 259 9.86 20.37 2.81
C ARG A 259 10.55 21.35 3.77
N ASP A 260 11.09 20.83 4.87
CA ASP A 260 11.71 21.65 5.91
C ASP A 260 12.92 22.44 5.38
N ASN A 261 13.62 21.96 4.37
CA ASN A 261 14.72 22.65 3.70
C ASN A 261 14.22 23.75 2.73
N ASN A 262 12.99 23.67 2.24
CA ASN A 262 12.45 24.62 1.25
C ASN A 262 11.51 25.69 1.86
N ILE A 263 11.18 25.60 3.14
CA ILE A 263 10.48 26.61 3.91
C ILE A 263 11.50 27.56 4.53
#